data_cc2d6b7572af84343825fae2ba3a312d
#
_entry.id   cc2d6b7572af84343825fae2ba3a312d
#
_cell.length_a   1.000
_cell.length_b   1.000
_cell.length_c   1.000
_cell.angle_alpha   90.00
_cell.angle_beta   90.00
_cell.angle_gamma   90.00
#
_symmetry.space_group_name_H-M   'P 1'
#
loop_
_entity.id
_entity.type
_entity.pdbx_description
1 polymer ?
#
loop_
_entity_poly.entity_id
_entity_poly.type
_entity_poly.pdbx_seq_one_letter_code
_entity_poly.pdbx_strand_id
1 'polypeptide(L)'
;NKIVLFPFCIIFVKIRFGSDKMIYLDYSATTPVNKEVIDTYSRVCSEFIGNPNSLHKLGVEAKRLIDASTKQIASILGVNPNEIIYTSGSSESNNMAIKGICSKYSNRGKHIISTNLEHSSIIAPLNYLQNNGFEVDFVKLDENGLVDLEDLKRLMRDDTLLVTICSVNSEVGVRQ
;
A
#
# COMPACT_ATOMS: atom_id res chain seq x y z
N ASN A 1 -31.87 -15.92 -8.55
CA ASN A 1 -30.51 -15.55 -8.09
C ASN A 1 -29.57 -15.77 -9.23
N LYS A 2 -29.25 -14.72 -9.99
CA LYS A 2 -28.26 -14.77 -11.07
C LYS A 2 -27.05 -13.97 -10.62
N ILE A 3 -25.90 -14.61 -10.62
CA ILE A 3 -24.60 -13.94 -10.53
C ILE A 3 -24.35 -13.36 -11.91
N VAL A 4 -24.26 -12.04 -12.02
CA VAL A 4 -23.86 -11.35 -13.24
C VAL A 4 -22.39 -10.95 -13.05
N LEU A 5 -21.51 -11.66 -13.72
CA LEU A 5 -20.10 -11.30 -13.81
C LEU A 5 -19.92 -10.26 -14.91
N PHE A 6 -19.56 -9.04 -14.54
CA PHE A 6 -19.00 -8.07 -15.47
C PHE A 6 -17.48 -8.18 -15.43
N PRO A 7 -16.78 -8.06 -16.58
CA PRO A 7 -15.35 -8.37 -16.66
C PRO A 7 -14.41 -7.46 -15.85
N PHE A 8 -14.91 -6.44 -15.16
CA PHE A 8 -14.08 -5.52 -14.38
C PHE A 8 -14.73 -4.95 -13.11
N CYS A 9 -15.85 -5.51 -12.66
CA CYS A 9 -16.48 -5.08 -11.40
C CYS A 9 -17.18 -6.25 -10.74
N ILE A 10 -16.69 -6.69 -9.59
CA ILE A 10 -17.38 -7.67 -8.76
C ILE A 10 -18.45 -6.90 -7.97
N ILE A 11 -19.68 -6.94 -8.43
CA ILE A 11 -20.81 -6.40 -7.68
C ILE A 11 -21.25 -7.47 -6.69
N PHE A 12 -21.00 -7.25 -5.39
CA PHE A 12 -21.47 -8.12 -4.34
C PHE A 12 -22.98 -8.00 -4.17
N VAL A 13 -23.69 -9.05 -4.49
CA VAL A 13 -25.13 -9.17 -4.22
C VAL A 13 -25.30 -9.72 -2.82
N LYS A 14 -26.08 -9.04 -1.97
CA LYS A 14 -26.46 -9.53 -0.65
C LYS A 14 -27.26 -10.83 -0.79
N ILE A 15 -26.59 -11.98 -0.59
CA ILE A 15 -27.24 -13.29 -0.63
C ILE A 15 -27.77 -13.57 0.78
N ARG A 16 -29.11 -13.59 0.94
CA ARG A 16 -29.75 -14.09 2.17
C ARG A 16 -29.92 -15.60 2.05
N PHE A 17 -29.14 -16.35 2.79
CA PHE A 17 -29.39 -17.75 3.05
C PHE A 17 -30.19 -17.84 4.36
N GLY A 18 -31.40 -18.26 4.34
CA GLY A 18 -32.35 -18.71 5.38
C GLY A 18 -32.10 -18.51 6.88
N SER A 19 -31.06 -17.84 7.30
CA SER A 19 -30.78 -17.35 8.64
C SER A 19 -30.38 -15.88 8.52
N ASP A 20 -30.75 -15.04 9.48
CA ASP A 20 -30.46 -13.59 9.50
C ASP A 20 -28.98 -13.22 9.54
N LYS A 21 -28.08 -14.14 9.24
CA LYS A 21 -26.63 -13.93 9.20
C LYS A 21 -26.22 -13.33 7.86
N MET A 22 -25.79 -12.07 7.91
CA MET A 22 -25.15 -11.41 6.77
C MET A 22 -23.76 -12.03 6.55
N ILE A 23 -23.47 -12.47 5.31
CA ILE A 23 -22.13 -12.88 4.90
C ILE A 23 -21.43 -11.67 4.28
N TYR A 24 -20.33 -11.23 4.87
CA TYR A 24 -19.51 -10.14 4.36
C TYR A 24 -18.39 -10.72 3.49
N LEU A 25 -18.33 -10.33 2.21
CA LEU A 25 -17.37 -10.86 1.23
C LEU A 25 -16.48 -9.78 0.61
N ASP A 26 -16.43 -8.60 1.22
CA ASP A 26 -15.67 -7.45 0.71
C ASP A 26 -14.43 -7.14 1.56
N TYR A 27 -13.66 -8.15 1.88
CA TYR A 27 -12.41 -8.00 2.64
C TYR A 27 -11.30 -7.31 1.86
N SER A 28 -11.44 -7.18 0.53
CA SER A 28 -10.53 -6.38 -0.28
C SER A 28 -10.67 -4.88 -0.04
N ALA A 29 -11.86 -4.41 0.32
CA ALA A 29 -12.10 -3.01 0.64
C ALA A 29 -11.75 -2.69 2.10
N THR A 30 -12.24 -3.50 3.05
CA THR A 30 -11.96 -3.35 4.48
C THR A 30 -12.26 -4.62 5.25
N THR A 31 -11.59 -4.80 6.39
CA THR A 31 -11.81 -5.94 7.29
C THR A 31 -12.24 -5.48 8.68
N PRO A 32 -13.01 -6.30 9.44
CA PRO A 32 -13.25 -6.02 10.85
C PRO A 32 -11.95 -5.89 11.62
N VAL A 33 -11.86 -4.89 12.48
CA VAL A 33 -10.69 -4.71 13.34
C VAL A 33 -10.67 -5.80 14.42
N ASN A 34 -9.50 -6.39 14.66
CA ASN A 34 -9.33 -7.36 15.75
C ASN A 34 -9.63 -6.69 17.10
N LYS A 35 -10.37 -7.43 17.96
CA LYS A 35 -10.80 -6.92 19.27
C LYS A 35 -9.61 -6.48 20.14
N GLU A 36 -8.53 -7.23 20.18
CA GLU A 36 -7.33 -6.89 20.97
C GLU A 36 -6.68 -5.59 20.50
N VAL A 37 -6.74 -5.32 19.18
CA VAL A 37 -6.26 -4.06 18.60
C VAL A 37 -7.13 -2.88 19.04
N ILE A 38 -8.47 -3.04 19.03
CA ILE A 38 -9.41 -2.00 19.49
C ILE A 38 -9.19 -1.72 20.99
N ASP A 39 -9.09 -2.77 21.81
CA ASP A 39 -8.88 -2.65 23.26
C ASP A 39 -7.54 -1.95 23.56
N THR A 40 -6.48 -2.31 22.83
CA THR A 40 -5.17 -1.66 22.96
C THR A 40 -5.20 -0.21 22.51
N TYR A 41 -5.83 0.09 21.36
CA TYR A 41 -6.00 1.45 20.85
C TYR A 41 -6.73 2.33 21.87
N SER A 42 -7.86 1.86 22.41
CA SER A 42 -8.66 2.60 23.40
C SER A 42 -7.86 2.88 24.67
N ARG A 43 -7.10 1.89 25.16
CA ARG A 43 -6.22 2.04 26.33
C ARG A 43 -5.12 3.07 26.06
N VAL A 44 -4.42 2.97 24.94
CA VAL A 44 -3.34 3.91 24.59
C VAL A 44 -3.88 5.34 24.47
N CYS A 45 -5.03 5.53 23.82
CA CYS A 45 -5.64 6.86 23.71
C CYS A 45 -6.01 7.48 25.07
N SER A 46 -6.40 6.66 26.06
CA SER A 46 -6.78 7.16 27.40
C SER A 46 -5.59 7.35 28.34
N GLU A 47 -4.55 6.53 28.26
CA GLU A 47 -3.41 6.52 29.18
C GLU A 47 -2.23 7.38 28.71
N PHE A 48 -1.97 7.45 27.40
CA PHE A 48 -0.83 8.14 26.81
C PHE A 48 -1.22 9.45 26.10
N ILE A 49 -1.73 10.40 26.89
CA ILE A 49 -2.26 11.68 26.37
C ILE A 49 -1.16 12.70 26.02
N GLY A 50 0.10 12.40 26.30
CA GLY A 50 1.23 13.32 26.11
C GLY A 50 1.65 13.42 24.63
N ASN A 51 1.97 14.62 24.20
CA ASN A 51 2.63 14.82 22.90
C ASN A 51 4.04 14.21 22.97
N PRO A 52 4.40 13.25 22.09
CA PRO A 52 5.72 12.58 22.11
C PRO A 52 6.91 13.52 21.84
N ASN A 53 6.66 14.74 21.35
CA ASN A 53 7.69 15.76 21.16
C ASN A 53 7.89 16.66 22.40
N SER A 54 7.05 16.52 23.42
CA SER A 54 7.18 17.31 24.67
C SER A 54 8.21 16.70 25.60
N LEU A 55 8.99 17.57 26.27
CA LEU A 55 10.07 17.18 27.18
C LEU A 55 9.59 16.81 28.59
N HIS A 56 8.32 17.06 28.93
CA HIS A 56 7.76 16.69 30.23
C HIS A 56 7.44 15.18 30.28
N LYS A 57 7.23 14.66 31.49
CA LYS A 57 7.06 13.22 31.77
C LYS A 57 6.08 12.52 30.82
N LEU A 58 4.88 13.06 30.63
CA LEU A 58 3.85 12.44 29.78
C LEU A 58 4.29 12.33 28.30
N GLY A 59 5.00 13.35 27.77
CA GLY A 59 5.54 13.31 26.42
C GLY A 59 6.63 12.24 26.26
N VAL A 60 7.53 12.17 27.25
CA VAL A 60 8.59 11.14 27.26
C VAL A 60 8.01 9.72 27.33
N GLU A 61 6.95 9.51 28.11
CA GLU A 61 6.26 8.21 28.21
C GLU A 61 5.60 7.83 26.88
N ALA A 62 4.89 8.75 26.24
CA ALA A 62 4.29 8.55 24.92
C ALA A 62 5.37 8.23 23.86
N LYS A 63 6.49 8.95 23.88
CA LYS A 63 7.61 8.69 22.96
C LYS A 63 8.22 7.30 23.18
N ARG A 64 8.42 6.88 24.42
CA ARG A 64 8.94 5.53 24.72
C ARG A 64 8.03 4.43 24.19
N LEU A 65 6.70 4.61 24.27
CA LEU A 65 5.74 3.65 23.72
C LEU A 65 5.88 3.55 22.19
N ILE A 66 5.93 4.70 21.50
CA ILE A 66 6.14 4.74 20.05
C ILE A 66 7.46 4.07 19.66
N ASP A 67 8.55 4.41 20.34
CA ASP A 67 9.87 3.85 20.05
C ASP A 67 9.91 2.31 20.28
N ALA A 68 9.23 1.82 21.33
CA ALA A 68 9.11 0.39 21.59
C ALA A 68 8.31 -0.33 20.49
N SER A 69 7.16 0.23 20.11
CA SER A 69 6.33 -0.30 19.00
C SER A 69 7.08 -0.30 17.69
N THR A 70 7.79 0.77 17.37
CA THR A 70 8.62 0.89 16.17
C THR A 70 9.72 -0.19 16.12
N LYS A 71 10.38 -0.46 17.25
CA LYS A 71 11.36 -1.55 17.33
C LYS A 71 10.75 -2.92 17.07
N GLN A 72 9.55 -3.17 17.59
CA GLN A 72 8.85 -4.44 17.34
C GLN A 72 8.49 -4.61 15.86
N ILE A 73 7.93 -3.56 15.23
CA ILE A 73 7.60 -3.56 13.80
C ILE A 73 8.86 -3.80 12.96
N ALA A 74 9.93 -3.07 13.24
CA ALA A 74 11.21 -3.20 12.54
C ALA A 74 11.79 -4.60 12.68
N SER A 75 11.70 -5.21 13.88
CA SER A 75 12.14 -6.59 14.12
C SER A 75 11.35 -7.61 13.29
N ILE A 76 10.03 -7.44 13.18
CA ILE A 76 9.17 -8.33 12.37
C ILE A 76 9.50 -8.20 10.88
N LEU A 77 9.80 -6.99 10.42
CA LEU A 77 10.12 -6.70 9.02
C LEU A 77 11.59 -6.96 8.66
N GLY A 78 12.46 -7.21 9.64
CA GLY A 78 13.89 -7.41 9.43
C GLY A 78 14.63 -6.15 8.98
N VAL A 79 14.18 -4.97 9.42
CA VAL A 79 14.75 -3.66 9.07
C VAL A 79 15.17 -2.88 10.34
N ASN A 80 15.86 -1.74 10.17
CA ASN A 80 16.18 -0.86 11.29
C ASN A 80 14.96 0.00 11.70
N PRO A 81 14.81 0.34 12.99
CA PRO A 81 13.70 1.20 13.44
C PRO A 81 13.62 2.56 12.75
N ASN A 82 14.74 3.14 12.32
CA ASN A 82 14.78 4.42 11.59
C ASN A 82 14.39 4.30 10.11
N GLU A 83 14.16 3.09 9.60
CA GLU A 83 13.61 2.82 8.27
C GLU A 83 12.08 2.72 8.28
N ILE A 84 11.46 2.76 9.48
CA ILE A 84 10.00 2.78 9.64
C ILE A 84 9.49 4.22 9.58
N ILE A 85 8.60 4.49 8.65
CA ILE A 85 7.94 5.78 8.47
C ILE A 85 6.44 5.58 8.63
N TYR A 86 5.84 6.29 9.57
CA TYR A 86 4.39 6.30 9.77
C TYR A 86 3.71 7.29 8.84
N THR A 87 2.63 6.87 8.21
CA THR A 87 1.83 7.69 7.30
C THR A 87 0.35 7.53 7.62
N SER A 88 -0.49 8.39 7.07
CA SER A 88 -1.95 8.32 7.22
C SER A 88 -2.59 7.12 6.49
N GLY A 89 -1.85 6.50 5.56
CA GLY A 89 -2.32 5.36 4.78
C GLY A 89 -1.48 5.09 3.55
N SER A 90 -1.83 4.03 2.80
CA SER A 90 -1.07 3.58 1.62
C SER A 90 -0.96 4.64 0.53
N SER A 91 -1.98 5.49 0.35
CA SER A 91 -1.92 6.58 -0.64
C SER A 91 -0.80 7.58 -0.35
N GLU A 92 -0.61 7.95 0.92
CA GLU A 92 0.51 8.80 1.32
C GLU A 92 1.85 8.08 1.17
N SER A 93 1.95 6.83 1.64
CA SER A 93 3.17 6.03 1.54
C SER A 93 3.62 5.88 0.08
N ASN A 94 2.70 5.53 -0.81
CA ASN A 94 2.99 5.32 -2.23
C ASN A 94 3.42 6.64 -2.91
N ASN A 95 2.74 7.75 -2.63
CA ASN A 95 3.14 9.07 -3.14
C ASN A 95 4.52 9.48 -2.61
N MET A 96 4.78 9.27 -1.33
CA MET A 96 6.06 9.60 -0.71
C MET A 96 7.19 8.76 -1.33
N ALA A 97 7.00 7.45 -1.48
CA ALA A 97 8.00 6.56 -2.05
C ALA A 97 8.28 6.89 -3.53
N ILE A 98 7.23 6.89 -4.36
CA ILE A 98 7.38 7.06 -5.81
C ILE A 98 7.92 8.45 -6.15
N LYS A 99 7.25 9.51 -5.68
CA LYS A 99 7.68 10.88 -5.97
C LYS A 99 9.02 11.22 -5.30
N GLY A 100 9.24 10.72 -4.08
CA GLY A 100 10.49 10.93 -3.35
C GLY A 100 11.70 10.32 -4.05
N ILE A 101 11.61 9.07 -4.50
CA ILE A 101 12.67 8.40 -5.26
C ILE A 101 12.91 9.15 -6.58
N CYS A 102 11.86 9.41 -7.33
CA CYS A 102 11.95 10.06 -8.63
C CYS A 102 12.52 11.49 -8.53
N SER A 103 12.12 12.25 -7.52
CA SER A 103 12.67 13.59 -7.27
C SER A 103 14.14 13.53 -6.90
N LYS A 104 14.50 12.66 -5.95
CA LYS A 104 15.87 12.56 -5.42
C LYS A 104 16.87 12.09 -6.45
N TYR A 105 16.49 11.17 -7.32
CA TYR A 105 17.38 10.50 -8.27
C TYR A 105 17.11 10.86 -9.74
N SER A 106 16.38 11.95 -10.00
CA SER A 106 16.05 12.43 -11.36
C SER A 106 17.26 12.69 -12.27
N ASN A 107 18.45 12.85 -11.68
CA ASN A 107 19.72 12.97 -12.38
C ASN A 107 20.32 11.62 -12.86
N ARG A 108 19.76 10.48 -12.39
CA ARG A 108 20.22 9.13 -12.79
C ARG A 108 19.35 8.52 -13.88
N GLY A 109 18.13 8.99 -14.03
CA GLY A 109 17.19 8.50 -15.03
C GLY A 109 15.81 9.10 -14.82
N LYS A 110 14.96 8.95 -15.84
CA LYS A 110 13.58 9.45 -15.83
C LYS A 110 12.59 8.42 -16.35
N HIS A 111 12.98 7.17 -16.47
CA HIS A 111 12.13 6.08 -16.92
C HIS A 111 11.60 5.26 -15.73
N ILE A 112 10.32 4.93 -15.79
CA ILE A 112 9.61 4.13 -14.79
C ILE A 112 8.88 3.00 -15.48
N ILE A 113 8.92 1.81 -14.91
CA ILE A 113 8.12 0.67 -15.39
C ILE A 113 7.08 0.31 -14.31
N SER A 114 5.83 0.07 -14.74
CA SER A 114 4.72 -0.31 -13.87
C SER A 114 3.80 -1.33 -14.56
N THR A 115 2.66 -1.63 -13.96
CA THR A 115 1.61 -2.46 -14.57
C THR A 115 0.29 -1.71 -14.67
N ASN A 116 -0.59 -2.17 -15.55
CA ASN A 116 -1.96 -1.65 -15.67
C ASN A 116 -2.90 -2.15 -14.55
N LEU A 117 -2.42 -3.07 -13.69
CA LEU A 117 -3.19 -3.59 -12.55
C LEU A 117 -2.88 -2.87 -11.23
N GLU A 118 -2.20 -1.73 -11.29
CA GLU A 118 -1.86 -0.97 -10.10
C GLU A 118 -3.08 -0.23 -9.51
N HIS A 119 -3.08 -0.12 -8.19
CA HIS A 119 -4.07 0.69 -7.49
C HIS A 119 -3.96 2.18 -7.86
N SER A 120 -5.05 2.93 -7.78
CA SER A 120 -5.09 4.37 -8.09
C SER A 120 -4.04 5.19 -7.34
N SER A 121 -3.66 4.78 -6.13
CA SER A 121 -2.60 5.41 -5.32
C SER A 121 -1.18 5.28 -5.92
N ILE A 122 -0.99 4.37 -6.89
CA ILE A 122 0.22 4.24 -7.71
C ILE A 122 0.06 4.97 -9.04
N ILE A 123 -1.08 4.75 -9.73
CA ILE A 123 -1.33 5.35 -11.04
C ILE A 123 -1.32 6.88 -10.98
N ALA A 124 -1.93 7.48 -9.95
CA ALA A 124 -1.98 8.94 -9.82
C ALA A 124 -0.59 9.60 -9.70
N PRO A 125 0.34 9.15 -8.83
CA PRO A 125 1.71 9.68 -8.82
C PRO A 125 2.48 9.39 -10.11
N LEU A 126 2.24 8.27 -10.82
CA LEU A 126 2.87 8.01 -12.12
C LEU A 126 2.41 9.03 -13.17
N ASN A 127 1.11 9.30 -13.27
CA ASN A 127 0.56 10.32 -14.15
C ASN A 127 1.13 11.72 -13.84
N TYR A 128 1.26 12.05 -12.54
CA TYR A 128 1.90 13.29 -12.13
C TYR A 128 3.35 13.36 -12.64
N LEU A 129 4.11 12.28 -12.51
CA LEU A 129 5.51 12.23 -12.95
C LEU A 129 5.63 12.32 -14.48
N GLN A 130 4.74 11.69 -15.24
CA GLN A 130 4.68 11.83 -16.70
C GLN A 130 4.49 13.29 -17.11
N ASN A 131 3.58 14.01 -16.44
CA ASN A 131 3.37 15.45 -16.68
C ASN A 131 4.57 16.31 -16.26
N ASN A 132 5.53 15.75 -15.50
CA ASN A 132 6.75 16.40 -15.03
C ASN A 132 8.03 15.86 -15.71
N GLY A 133 7.89 15.27 -16.90
CA GLY A 133 9.01 14.89 -17.76
C GLY A 133 9.65 13.54 -17.42
N PHE A 134 8.91 12.64 -16.78
CA PHE A 134 9.26 11.22 -16.69
C PHE A 134 8.54 10.42 -17.78
N GLU A 135 9.15 9.34 -18.21
CA GLU A 135 8.53 8.35 -19.08
C GLU A 135 8.04 7.17 -18.24
N VAL A 136 6.82 6.70 -18.51
CA VAL A 136 6.25 5.53 -17.82
C VAL A 136 5.81 4.51 -18.84
N ASP A 137 6.43 3.33 -18.78
CA ASP A 137 6.04 2.18 -19.57
C ASP A 137 5.28 1.17 -18.70
N PHE A 138 4.28 0.52 -19.31
CA PHE A 138 3.52 -0.53 -18.66
C PHE A 138 3.91 -1.87 -19.24
N VAL A 139 4.45 -2.74 -18.38
CA VAL A 139 4.82 -4.10 -18.76
C VAL A 139 3.56 -4.92 -19.08
N LYS A 140 3.68 -5.80 -20.09
CA LYS A 140 2.61 -6.72 -20.46
C LYS A 140 2.32 -7.72 -19.35
N LEU A 141 1.07 -8.13 -19.29
CA LEU A 141 0.60 -9.20 -18.42
C LEU A 141 0.15 -10.39 -19.27
N ASP A 142 0.34 -11.58 -18.77
CA ASP A 142 -0.21 -12.80 -19.38
C ASP A 142 -1.74 -12.90 -19.15
N GLU A 143 -2.35 -13.96 -19.66
CA GLU A 143 -3.79 -14.25 -19.53
C GLU A 143 -4.25 -14.44 -18.07
N ASN A 144 -3.32 -14.75 -17.16
CA ASN A 144 -3.57 -14.92 -15.73
C ASN A 144 -3.30 -13.64 -14.93
N GLY A 145 -2.85 -12.56 -15.59
CA GLY A 145 -2.49 -11.29 -14.98
C GLY A 145 -1.10 -11.26 -14.35
N LEU A 146 -0.24 -12.23 -14.66
CA LEU A 146 1.17 -12.22 -14.22
C LEU A 146 2.01 -11.37 -15.16
N VAL A 147 3.03 -10.75 -14.59
CA VAL A 147 3.99 -9.93 -15.36
C VAL A 147 4.77 -10.80 -16.34
N ASP A 148 4.78 -10.41 -17.61
CA ASP A 148 5.65 -10.99 -18.62
C ASP A 148 7.10 -10.53 -18.36
N LEU A 149 7.91 -11.45 -17.84
CA LEU A 149 9.32 -11.19 -17.50
C LEU A 149 10.19 -10.86 -18.72
N GLU A 150 9.86 -11.41 -19.89
CA GLU A 150 10.62 -11.10 -21.11
C GLU A 150 10.28 -9.67 -21.60
N ASP A 151 9.02 -9.26 -21.50
CA ASP A 151 8.63 -7.89 -21.79
C ASP A 151 9.22 -6.91 -20.77
N LEU A 152 9.26 -7.27 -19.48
CA LEU A 152 9.92 -6.47 -18.44
C LEU A 152 11.40 -6.27 -18.76
N LYS A 153 12.12 -7.34 -19.11
CA LYS A 153 13.54 -7.23 -19.52
C LYS A 153 13.72 -6.36 -20.74
N ARG A 154 12.82 -6.45 -21.72
CA ARG A 154 12.84 -5.65 -22.94
C ARG A 154 12.64 -4.16 -22.65
N LEU A 155 11.80 -3.82 -21.65
CA LEU A 155 11.52 -2.44 -21.25
C LEU A 155 12.63 -1.83 -20.40
N MET A 156 13.45 -2.64 -19.73
CA MET A 156 14.56 -2.14 -18.92
C MET A 156 15.57 -1.37 -19.77
N ARG A 157 15.92 -0.16 -19.32
CA ARG A 157 16.88 0.76 -19.97
C ARG A 157 17.91 1.23 -18.94
N ASP A 158 19.01 1.78 -19.40
CA ASP A 158 20.06 2.34 -18.54
C ASP A 158 19.55 3.50 -17.66
N ASP A 159 18.54 4.23 -18.15
CA ASP A 159 17.88 5.31 -17.43
C ASP A 159 16.61 4.87 -16.67
N THR A 160 16.32 3.56 -16.57
CA THR A 160 15.23 3.05 -15.74
C THR A 160 15.53 3.29 -14.27
N LEU A 161 14.78 4.19 -13.68
CA LEU A 161 14.96 4.65 -12.30
C LEU A 161 14.15 3.83 -11.31
N LEU A 162 12.96 3.41 -11.69
CA LEU A 162 12.02 2.72 -10.80
C LEU A 162 11.22 1.66 -11.56
N VAL A 163 11.08 0.50 -10.94
CA VAL A 163 10.09 -0.50 -11.30
C VAL A 163 9.13 -0.63 -10.11
N THR A 164 7.83 -0.43 -10.35
CA THR A 164 6.78 -0.52 -9.32
C THR A 164 5.69 -1.48 -9.76
N ILE A 165 5.54 -2.57 -9.01
CA ILE A 165 4.63 -3.67 -9.30
C ILE A 165 3.94 -4.09 -8.01
N CYS A 166 2.62 -4.16 -8.03
CA CYS A 166 1.81 -4.64 -6.91
C CYS A 166 2.08 -6.14 -6.67
N SER A 167 2.47 -6.52 -5.45
CA SER A 167 2.75 -7.94 -5.16
C SER A 167 1.50 -8.82 -5.17
N VAL A 168 0.35 -8.28 -4.79
CA VAL A 168 -0.96 -8.94 -4.85
C VAL A 168 -1.99 -7.91 -5.27
N ASN A 169 -2.66 -8.13 -6.40
CA ASN A 169 -3.74 -7.26 -6.82
C ASN A 169 -5.02 -7.57 -6.02
N SER A 170 -5.65 -6.55 -5.45
CA SER A 170 -6.83 -6.70 -4.59
C SER A 170 -8.12 -7.00 -5.34
N GLU A 171 -8.19 -6.74 -6.65
CA GLU A 171 -9.39 -6.93 -7.46
C GLU A 171 -9.42 -8.32 -8.11
N VAL A 172 -8.31 -8.76 -8.70
CA VAL A 172 -8.20 -10.04 -9.40
C VAL A 172 -7.52 -11.13 -8.58
N GLY A 173 -6.93 -10.79 -7.42
CA GLY A 173 -6.32 -11.75 -6.51
C GLY A 173 -5.01 -12.36 -7.00
N VAL A 174 -4.42 -11.85 -8.07
CA VAL A 174 -3.17 -12.37 -8.63
C VAL A 174 -1.99 -11.93 -7.76
N ARG A 175 -1.15 -12.90 -7.40
CA ARG A 175 0.14 -12.68 -6.75
C ARG A 175 1.25 -12.74 -7.80
N GLN A 176 2.01 -11.66 -7.89
CA GLN A 176 3.18 -11.56 -8.77
C GLN A 176 4.39 -12.32 -8.23
#